data_46d6ea3c15253f3dbb2ef576aa5c38d5
#
_entry.id   46d6ea3c15253f3dbb2ef576aa5c38d5
#
_cell.length_a   1.000
_cell.length_b   1.000
_cell.length_c   1.000
_cell.angle_alpha   90.00
_cell.angle_beta   90.00
_cell.angle_gamma   90.00
#
_symmetry.space_group_name_H-M   'P 1'
#
loop_
_entity.id
_entity.type
_entity.pdbx_description
1 polymer ?
#
loop_
_entity_poly.entity_id
_entity_poly.type
_entity_poly.pdbx_seq_one_letter_code
_entity_poly.pdbx_strand_id
1 'polypeptide(L)'
;MNLHDWLRYIESTHPTSIDLTLDRIKTVVERLHLNFSFPIITVGGTNGKGSTCAMLESIYKAAGYKVGCYTSPHFLHFNERIKVNAIPVSDEIICEAFSKIEAARKDISLTYFEYGTIAAMIIFANADLDVAILEVGLGGRLDAVNVFDSDCAIVTTIDLDHMDYLGHTREAIGFEKAGIYRSHKTAICGDFDPPKSLIQHCES
;
A
#
# COMPACT_ATOMS: atom_id res chain seq x y z
N MET A 1 24.04 0.73 6.96
CA MET A 1 23.16 1.29 8.04
C MET A 1 22.34 0.15 8.61
N ASN A 2 22.12 0.11 9.94
CA ASN A 2 21.12 -0.76 10.54
C ASN A 2 19.70 -0.21 10.30
N LEU A 3 18.66 -0.98 10.63
CA LEU A 3 17.27 -0.58 10.36
C LEU A 3 16.89 0.71 11.11
N HIS A 4 17.30 0.86 12.38
CA HIS A 4 17.00 2.05 13.17
C HIS A 4 17.58 3.33 12.52
N ASP A 5 18.82 3.28 12.04
CA ASP A 5 19.46 4.40 11.36
C ASP A 5 18.78 4.72 10.02
N TRP A 6 18.35 3.69 9.28
CA TRP A 6 17.57 3.86 8.06
C TRP A 6 16.24 4.57 8.33
N LEU A 7 15.49 4.14 9.33
CA LEU A 7 14.18 4.73 9.66
C LEU A 7 14.31 6.20 10.03
N ARG A 8 15.33 6.55 10.82
CA ARG A 8 15.62 7.97 11.15
C ARG A 8 16.01 8.78 9.92
N TYR A 9 16.78 8.19 9.01
CA TYR A 9 17.19 8.83 7.77
C TYR A 9 15.99 9.11 6.87
N ILE A 10 15.16 8.11 6.57
CA ILE A 10 14.03 8.26 5.67
C ILE A 10 12.95 9.22 6.18
N GLU A 11 12.80 9.37 7.52
CA GLU A 11 11.93 10.39 8.11
C GLU A 11 12.35 11.81 7.73
N SER A 12 13.62 12.04 7.46
CA SER A 12 14.19 13.35 7.12
C SER A 12 14.33 13.62 5.63
N THR A 13 14.06 12.63 4.76
CA THR A 13 14.29 12.76 3.31
C THR A 13 13.24 13.60 2.59
N HIS A 14 12.06 13.79 3.17
CA HIS A 14 10.98 14.59 2.62
C HIS A 14 10.50 15.66 3.61
N PRO A 15 10.18 16.89 3.16
CA PRO A 15 9.82 17.98 4.05
C PRO A 15 8.49 17.79 4.78
N THR A 16 7.59 16.98 4.24
CA THR A 16 6.27 16.68 4.82
C THR A 16 6.09 15.19 5.04
N SER A 17 5.43 14.82 6.12
CA SER A 17 5.13 13.41 6.43
C SER A 17 4.10 12.79 5.49
N ILE A 18 3.18 13.62 4.96
CA ILE A 18 2.13 13.24 4.03
C ILE A 18 2.22 14.15 2.80
N ASP A 19 2.37 13.55 1.63
CA ASP A 19 2.33 14.22 0.34
C ASP A 19 1.64 13.30 -0.67
N LEU A 20 0.40 13.65 -0.99
CA LEU A 20 -0.49 12.85 -1.84
C LEU A 20 -0.25 13.16 -3.32
N THR A 21 0.84 12.60 -3.85
CA THR A 21 1.16 12.59 -5.29
C THR A 21 1.78 11.26 -5.67
N LEU A 22 1.63 10.84 -6.93
CA LEU A 22 2.21 9.58 -7.42
C LEU A 22 3.45 9.77 -8.28
N ASP A 23 3.78 10.99 -8.71
CA ASP A 23 4.84 11.21 -9.71
C ASP A 23 6.23 10.81 -9.21
N ARG A 24 6.53 11.12 -7.94
CA ARG A 24 7.81 10.79 -7.31
C ARG A 24 8.01 9.28 -7.20
N ILE A 25 7.06 8.61 -6.57
CA ILE A 25 7.13 7.16 -6.35
C ILE A 25 7.11 6.41 -7.68
N LYS A 26 6.29 6.83 -8.64
CA LYS A 26 6.23 6.23 -9.97
C LYS A 26 7.58 6.27 -10.68
N THR A 27 8.24 7.44 -10.67
CA THR A 27 9.57 7.58 -11.28
C THR A 27 10.60 6.64 -10.64
N VAL A 28 10.56 6.46 -9.32
CA VAL A 28 11.51 5.56 -8.62
C VAL A 28 11.18 4.10 -8.90
N VAL A 29 9.91 3.72 -8.90
CA VAL A 29 9.46 2.35 -9.24
C VAL A 29 9.85 1.98 -10.67
N GLU A 30 9.69 2.89 -11.64
CA GLU A 30 10.12 2.68 -13.03
C GLU A 30 11.63 2.43 -13.12
N ARG A 31 12.46 3.18 -12.38
CA ARG A 31 13.92 2.98 -12.34
C ARG A 31 14.35 1.66 -11.70
N LEU A 32 13.54 1.12 -10.81
CA LEU A 32 13.82 -0.16 -10.14
C LEU A 32 13.56 -1.38 -11.04
N HIS A 33 12.80 -1.21 -12.13
CA HIS A 33 12.45 -2.28 -13.06
C HIS A 33 11.96 -3.54 -12.36
N LEU A 34 11.06 -3.38 -11.37
CA LEU A 34 10.52 -4.50 -10.61
C LEU A 34 9.76 -5.46 -11.54
N ASN A 35 10.10 -6.74 -11.47
CA ASN A 35 9.44 -7.78 -12.23
C ASN A 35 8.75 -8.75 -11.27
N PHE A 36 7.43 -8.88 -11.38
CA PHE A 36 6.62 -9.80 -10.60
C PHE A 36 5.39 -10.23 -11.42
N SER A 37 4.87 -11.43 -11.15
CA SER A 37 3.72 -12.00 -11.87
C SER A 37 2.55 -12.37 -10.96
N PHE A 38 2.69 -12.16 -9.65
CA PHE A 38 1.62 -12.42 -8.70
C PHE A 38 0.53 -11.34 -8.80
N PRO A 39 -0.75 -11.71 -8.62
CA PRO A 39 -1.84 -10.75 -8.53
C PRO A 39 -1.75 -9.90 -7.25
N ILE A 40 -2.23 -8.66 -7.36
CA ILE A 40 -2.26 -7.69 -6.26
C ILE A 40 -3.70 -7.48 -5.81
N ILE A 41 -3.92 -7.61 -4.50
CA ILE A 41 -5.17 -7.23 -3.83
C ILE A 41 -4.91 -5.95 -3.05
N THR A 42 -5.56 -4.85 -3.42
CA THR A 42 -5.44 -3.57 -2.71
C THR A 42 -6.65 -3.38 -1.78
N VAL A 43 -6.39 -3.05 -0.52
CA VAL A 43 -7.42 -2.88 0.51
C VAL A 43 -7.42 -1.43 1.00
N GLY A 44 -8.46 -0.68 0.65
CA GLY A 44 -8.74 0.67 1.13
C GLY A 44 -9.96 0.71 2.05
N GLY A 45 -10.24 1.88 2.61
CA GLY A 45 -11.39 2.11 3.49
C GLY A 45 -11.07 3.04 4.65
N THR A 46 -12.07 3.45 5.39
CA THR A 46 -11.87 4.24 6.62
C THR A 46 -11.47 3.30 7.76
N ASN A 47 -12.29 2.31 8.06
CA ASN A 47 -12.05 1.33 9.11
C ASN A 47 -12.00 -0.10 8.55
N GLY A 48 -11.32 -1.02 9.25
CA GLY A 48 -11.33 -2.44 8.92
C GLY A 48 -10.30 -2.87 7.86
N LYS A 49 -9.47 -1.98 7.30
CA LYS A 49 -8.44 -2.30 6.31
C LYS A 49 -7.49 -3.40 6.81
N GLY A 50 -6.79 -3.15 7.92
CA GLY A 50 -5.83 -4.11 8.49
C GLY A 50 -6.47 -5.44 8.89
N SER A 51 -7.71 -5.42 9.42
CA SER A 51 -8.47 -6.66 9.71
C SER A 51 -8.77 -7.46 8.45
N THR A 52 -9.16 -6.77 7.36
CA THR A 52 -9.41 -7.40 6.05
C THR A 52 -8.11 -8.00 5.50
N CYS A 53 -7.00 -7.27 5.56
CA CYS A 53 -5.68 -7.78 5.15
C CYS A 53 -5.30 -9.03 5.94
N ALA A 54 -5.47 -9.02 7.27
CA ALA A 54 -5.14 -10.17 8.13
C ALA A 54 -6.03 -11.39 7.84
N MET A 55 -7.33 -11.20 7.57
CA MET A 55 -8.23 -12.27 7.18
C MET A 55 -7.84 -12.85 5.82
N LEU A 56 -7.57 -12.03 4.81
CA LEU A 56 -7.13 -12.48 3.50
C LEU A 56 -5.80 -13.24 3.59
N GLU A 57 -4.82 -12.71 4.32
CA GLU A 57 -3.53 -13.37 4.56
C GLU A 57 -3.74 -14.77 5.17
N SER A 58 -4.60 -14.88 6.17
CA SER A 58 -4.90 -16.14 6.85
C SER A 58 -5.61 -17.14 5.93
N ILE A 59 -6.57 -16.69 5.12
CA ILE A 59 -7.33 -17.54 4.18
C ILE A 59 -6.40 -18.07 3.08
N TYR A 60 -5.63 -17.22 2.41
CA TYR A 60 -4.72 -17.64 1.36
C TYR A 60 -3.63 -18.57 1.89
N LYS A 61 -3.04 -18.26 3.05
CA LYS A 61 -2.06 -19.13 3.71
C LYS A 61 -2.65 -20.50 4.05
N ALA A 62 -3.86 -20.55 4.61
CA ALA A 62 -4.55 -21.82 4.93
C ALA A 62 -4.87 -22.64 3.66
N ALA A 63 -5.09 -21.98 2.53
CA ALA A 63 -5.28 -22.61 1.22
C ALA A 63 -3.96 -23.06 0.54
N GLY A 64 -2.79 -22.82 1.18
CA GLY A 64 -1.48 -23.26 0.70
C GLY A 64 -0.76 -22.27 -0.21
N TYR A 65 -1.28 -21.04 -0.38
CA TYR A 65 -0.64 -20.01 -1.17
C TYR A 65 0.46 -19.28 -0.39
N LYS A 66 1.48 -18.84 -1.11
CA LYS A 66 2.53 -17.94 -0.59
C LYS A 66 2.07 -16.50 -0.69
N VAL A 67 1.93 -15.84 0.45
CA VAL A 67 1.30 -14.52 0.57
C VAL A 67 2.30 -13.47 1.01
N GLY A 68 2.36 -12.34 0.27
CA GLY A 68 2.95 -11.10 0.74
C GLY A 68 1.87 -10.20 1.33
N CYS A 69 2.08 -9.61 2.49
CA CYS A 69 1.13 -8.68 3.11
C CYS A 69 1.86 -7.40 3.59
N TYR A 70 1.43 -6.25 3.04
CA TYR A 70 1.91 -4.93 3.45
C TYR A 70 0.80 -4.18 4.17
N THR A 71 1.04 -3.77 5.42
CA THR A 71 0.05 -3.10 6.29
C THR A 71 0.65 -1.90 7.00
N SER A 72 -0.19 -0.96 7.45
CA SER A 72 0.22 0.22 8.20
C SER A 72 -0.88 0.74 9.14
N PRO A 73 -0.49 1.40 10.27
CA PRO A 73 0.86 1.52 10.82
C PRO A 73 1.35 0.23 11.48
N HIS A 74 2.60 0.20 11.95
CA HIS A 74 3.10 -0.81 12.89
C HIS A 74 2.83 -0.38 14.32
N PHE A 75 2.85 -1.35 15.26
CA PHE A 75 2.66 -1.08 16.69
C PHE A 75 3.98 -0.92 17.44
N LEU A 76 4.95 -1.81 17.22
CA LEU A 76 6.22 -1.83 17.92
C LEU A 76 7.42 -1.78 16.97
N HIS A 77 7.41 -2.60 15.91
CA HIS A 77 8.53 -2.75 15.00
C HIS A 77 8.12 -2.53 13.55
N PHE A 78 8.96 -1.83 12.79
CA PHE A 78 8.71 -1.55 11.36
C PHE A 78 8.44 -2.82 10.55
N ASN A 79 9.10 -3.93 10.91
CA ASN A 79 8.96 -5.25 10.27
C ASN A 79 7.52 -5.76 10.21
N GLU A 80 6.66 -5.35 11.17
CA GLU A 80 5.24 -5.71 11.20
C GLU A 80 4.52 -5.30 9.93
N ARG A 81 5.02 -4.24 9.24
CA ARG A 81 4.43 -3.72 8.01
C ARG A 81 4.59 -4.65 6.83
N ILE A 82 5.66 -5.46 6.79
CA ILE A 82 6.00 -6.29 5.63
C ILE A 82 6.12 -7.73 6.07
N LYS A 83 5.19 -8.55 5.67
CA LYS A 83 5.16 -9.98 5.99
C LYS A 83 5.19 -10.83 4.72
N VAL A 84 5.90 -11.94 4.81
CA VAL A 84 5.88 -13.03 3.83
C VAL A 84 5.41 -14.28 4.54
N ASN A 85 4.33 -14.89 4.07
CA ASN A 85 3.68 -16.04 4.70
C ASN A 85 3.34 -15.82 6.19
N ALA A 86 2.83 -14.64 6.52
CA ALA A 86 2.47 -14.20 7.88
C ALA A 86 3.68 -14.09 8.85
N ILE A 87 4.90 -14.04 8.33
CA ILE A 87 6.12 -13.84 9.12
C ILE A 87 6.70 -12.47 8.76
N PRO A 88 6.90 -11.56 9.73
CA PRO A 88 7.59 -10.30 9.48
C PRO A 88 8.98 -10.55 8.93
N VAL A 89 9.38 -9.78 7.92
CA VAL A 89 10.71 -9.90 7.32
C VAL A 89 11.79 -9.36 8.26
N SER A 90 13.04 -9.82 8.10
CA SER A 90 14.14 -9.40 8.96
C SER A 90 14.61 -7.97 8.65
N ASP A 91 15.33 -7.37 9.60
CA ASP A 91 15.95 -6.05 9.45
C ASP A 91 16.87 -5.97 8.23
N GLU A 92 17.64 -7.04 8.00
CA GLU A 92 18.61 -7.10 6.90
C GLU A 92 17.90 -6.99 5.55
N ILE A 93 16.80 -7.72 5.36
CA ILE A 93 16.01 -7.71 4.12
C ILE A 93 15.43 -6.30 3.86
N ILE A 94 14.94 -5.63 4.90
CA ILE A 94 14.43 -4.26 4.80
C ILE A 94 15.57 -3.29 4.45
N CYS A 95 16.71 -3.40 5.12
CA CYS A 95 17.88 -2.55 4.86
C CYS A 95 18.42 -2.72 3.44
N GLU A 96 18.42 -3.93 2.89
CA GLU A 96 18.78 -4.20 1.50
C GLU A 96 17.80 -3.53 0.53
N ALA A 97 16.47 -3.61 0.81
CA ALA A 97 15.46 -2.95 0.02
C ALA A 97 15.64 -1.42 0.05
N PHE A 98 15.86 -0.83 1.22
CA PHE A 98 16.11 0.61 1.37
C PHE A 98 17.37 1.05 0.61
N SER A 99 18.44 0.25 0.62
CA SER A 99 19.66 0.54 -0.14
C SER A 99 19.42 0.58 -1.65
N LYS A 100 18.56 -0.31 -2.17
CA LYS A 100 18.15 -0.31 -3.60
C LYS A 100 17.32 0.92 -3.93
N ILE A 101 16.39 1.31 -3.06
CA ILE A 101 15.59 2.52 -3.23
C ILE A 101 16.48 3.76 -3.26
N GLU A 102 17.43 3.87 -2.33
CA GLU A 102 18.37 4.98 -2.26
C GLU A 102 19.17 5.15 -3.55
N ALA A 103 19.65 4.05 -4.11
CA ALA A 103 20.35 4.07 -5.38
C ALA A 103 19.47 4.49 -6.57
N ALA A 104 18.18 4.09 -6.56
CA ALA A 104 17.24 4.37 -7.64
C ALA A 104 16.63 5.78 -7.57
N ARG A 105 16.34 6.30 -6.37
CA ARG A 105 15.70 7.60 -6.20
C ARG A 105 16.58 8.77 -6.64
N LYS A 106 17.90 8.66 -6.46
CA LYS A 106 18.87 9.74 -6.74
C LYS A 106 18.53 11.02 -5.94
N ASP A 107 18.11 12.05 -6.65
CA ASP A 107 17.70 13.37 -6.14
C ASP A 107 16.22 13.49 -5.79
N ILE A 108 15.41 12.47 -6.09
CA ILE A 108 13.98 12.46 -5.76
C ILE A 108 13.82 12.23 -4.25
N SER A 109 13.12 13.13 -3.57
CA SER A 109 12.71 12.93 -2.18
C SER A 109 11.50 11.99 -2.12
N LEU A 110 11.49 11.09 -1.15
CA LEU A 110 10.38 10.18 -0.89
C LEU A 110 9.93 10.32 0.56
N THR A 111 8.63 10.25 0.80
CA THR A 111 8.06 10.17 2.14
C THR A 111 8.40 8.82 2.79
N TYR A 112 8.29 8.75 4.11
CA TYR A 112 8.45 7.51 4.87
C TYR A 112 7.55 6.37 4.35
N PHE A 113 6.30 6.71 4.00
CA PHE A 113 5.35 5.74 3.49
C PHE A 113 5.68 5.26 2.08
N GLU A 114 6.13 6.16 1.19
CA GLU A 114 6.60 5.79 -0.14
C GLU A 114 7.81 4.84 -0.08
N TYR A 115 8.77 5.09 0.84
CA TYR A 115 9.89 4.16 1.07
C TYR A 115 9.40 2.79 1.52
N GLY A 116 8.48 2.73 2.49
CA GLY A 116 7.93 1.47 2.97
C GLY A 116 7.19 0.68 1.89
N THR A 117 6.41 1.38 1.07
CA THR A 117 5.65 0.79 -0.04
C THR A 117 6.57 0.19 -1.10
N ILE A 118 7.60 0.94 -1.54
CA ILE A 118 8.56 0.42 -2.52
C ILE A 118 9.36 -0.75 -1.93
N ALA A 119 9.78 -0.65 -0.66
CA ALA A 119 10.50 -1.73 0.01
C ALA A 119 9.68 -3.02 0.07
N ALA A 120 8.40 -2.94 0.41
CA ALA A 120 7.50 -4.09 0.38
C ALA A 120 7.47 -4.75 -1.00
N MET A 121 7.33 -3.97 -2.07
CA MET A 121 7.27 -4.53 -3.43
C MET A 121 8.61 -5.09 -3.92
N ILE A 122 9.75 -4.49 -3.53
CA ILE A 122 11.08 -5.08 -3.79
C ILE A 122 11.19 -6.46 -3.12
N ILE A 123 10.76 -6.56 -1.87
CA ILE A 123 10.82 -7.80 -1.09
C ILE A 123 9.90 -8.85 -1.71
N PHE A 124 8.66 -8.46 -2.05
CA PHE A 124 7.67 -9.35 -2.66
C PHE A 124 8.10 -9.86 -4.03
N ALA A 125 8.70 -9.02 -4.87
CA ALA A 125 9.22 -9.42 -6.18
C ALA A 125 10.33 -10.49 -6.09
N ASN A 126 10.99 -10.62 -4.92
CA ASN A 126 12.04 -11.60 -4.69
C ASN A 126 11.57 -12.81 -3.85
N ALA A 127 10.31 -12.86 -3.43
CA ALA A 127 9.82 -13.85 -2.48
C ALA A 127 9.04 -15.03 -3.09
N ASP A 128 8.95 -15.11 -4.44
CA ASP A 128 8.20 -16.17 -5.16
C ASP A 128 6.78 -16.33 -4.61
N LEU A 129 6.00 -15.24 -4.64
CA LEU A 129 4.65 -15.16 -4.09
C LEU A 129 3.59 -15.64 -5.09
N ASP A 130 2.49 -16.16 -4.55
CA ASP A 130 1.26 -16.43 -5.31
C ASP A 130 0.30 -15.23 -5.31
N VAL A 131 0.36 -14.35 -4.29
CA VAL A 131 -0.48 -13.15 -4.15
C VAL A 131 0.18 -12.13 -3.23
N ALA A 132 -0.02 -10.83 -3.54
CA ALA A 132 0.33 -9.73 -2.64
C ALA A 132 -0.94 -8.98 -2.19
N ILE A 133 -1.01 -8.64 -0.90
CA ILE A 133 -2.07 -7.86 -0.27
C ILE A 133 -1.46 -6.54 0.19
N LEU A 134 -1.99 -5.42 -0.31
CA LEU A 134 -1.51 -4.08 -0.02
C LEU A 134 -2.58 -3.26 0.69
N GLU A 135 -2.29 -2.80 1.90
CA GLU A 135 -3.15 -1.87 2.63
C GLU A 135 -2.87 -0.42 2.21
N VAL A 136 -3.91 0.31 1.84
CA VAL A 136 -3.86 1.76 1.62
C VAL A 136 -3.57 2.49 2.92
N GLY A 137 -2.57 3.37 2.92
CA GLY A 137 -2.25 4.19 4.09
C GLY A 137 -3.28 5.29 4.29
N LEU A 138 -3.54 6.10 3.25
CA LEU A 138 -4.43 7.25 3.32
C LEU A 138 -5.17 7.48 1.99
N GLY A 139 -6.50 7.62 2.06
CA GLY A 139 -7.32 7.89 0.88
C GLY A 139 -7.44 6.68 -0.03
N GLY A 140 -6.74 6.70 -1.15
CA GLY A 140 -6.69 5.64 -2.15
C GLY A 140 -6.06 6.13 -3.45
N ARG A 141 -6.73 7.02 -4.17
CA ARG A 141 -6.34 7.49 -5.51
C ARG A 141 -4.89 7.96 -5.61
N LEU A 142 -4.41 8.70 -4.63
CA LEU A 142 -3.05 9.26 -4.58
C LEU A 142 -2.17 8.63 -3.50
N ASP A 143 -2.61 7.49 -2.95
CA ASP A 143 -1.80 6.72 -2.00
C ASP A 143 -0.65 6.01 -2.71
N ALA A 144 0.48 5.88 -2.04
CA ALA A 144 1.68 5.27 -2.62
C ALA A 144 1.46 3.84 -3.13
N VAL A 145 0.61 3.03 -2.47
CA VAL A 145 0.33 1.66 -2.94
C VAL A 145 -0.40 1.65 -4.29
N ASN A 146 -1.10 2.74 -4.63
CA ASN A 146 -1.86 2.86 -5.87
C ASN A 146 -1.00 3.07 -7.13
N VAL A 147 0.31 3.17 -6.98
CA VAL A 147 1.26 3.14 -8.12
C VAL A 147 1.33 1.74 -8.75
N PHE A 148 0.93 0.71 -8.01
CA PHE A 148 0.83 -0.67 -8.47
C PHE A 148 -0.62 -0.99 -8.83
N ASP A 149 -0.85 -1.46 -10.06
CA ASP A 149 -2.19 -1.81 -10.51
C ASP A 149 -2.73 -3.04 -9.78
N SER A 150 -3.92 -2.90 -9.18
CA SER A 150 -4.59 -3.99 -8.49
C SER A 150 -5.34 -4.92 -9.44
N ASP A 151 -5.29 -6.23 -9.20
CA ASP A 151 -6.15 -7.22 -9.85
C ASP A 151 -7.51 -7.36 -9.15
N CYS A 152 -7.53 -7.07 -7.85
CA CYS A 152 -8.74 -6.96 -7.05
C CYS A 152 -8.57 -5.80 -6.06
N ALA A 153 -9.55 -4.92 -5.96
CA ALA A 153 -9.53 -3.84 -4.99
C ALA A 153 -10.76 -3.90 -4.08
N ILE A 154 -10.52 -3.70 -2.78
CA ILE A 154 -11.55 -3.78 -1.74
C ILE A 154 -11.61 -2.43 -1.02
N VAL A 155 -12.78 -1.80 -0.99
CA VAL A 155 -13.07 -0.67 -0.10
C VAL A 155 -13.95 -1.18 1.03
N THR A 156 -13.44 -1.17 2.26
CA THR A 156 -14.11 -1.77 3.42
C THR A 156 -15.30 -0.93 3.89
N THR A 157 -15.05 0.28 4.36
CA THR A 157 -16.08 1.24 4.80
C THR A 157 -15.67 2.65 4.41
N ILE A 158 -16.65 3.55 4.29
CA ILE A 158 -16.43 4.96 4.00
C ILE A 158 -17.10 5.81 5.07
N ASP A 159 -16.28 6.53 5.85
CA ASP A 159 -16.74 7.45 6.87
C ASP A 159 -15.85 8.69 6.93
N LEU A 160 -16.23 9.69 7.71
CA LEU A 160 -15.46 10.92 7.89
C LEU A 160 -14.17 10.63 8.63
N ASP A 161 -13.05 10.80 7.94
CA ASP A 161 -11.69 10.63 8.48
C ASP A 161 -10.71 11.42 7.63
N HIS A 162 -9.61 11.88 8.23
CA HIS A 162 -8.57 12.64 7.53
C HIS A 162 -9.10 13.77 6.65
N MET A 163 -10.10 14.52 7.15
CA MET A 163 -10.86 15.51 6.37
C MET A 163 -9.97 16.61 5.76
N ASP A 164 -8.85 16.94 6.39
CA ASP A 164 -7.89 17.92 5.87
C ASP A 164 -7.26 17.49 4.54
N TYR A 165 -7.24 16.18 4.24
CA TYR A 165 -6.66 15.60 3.02
C TYR A 165 -7.70 15.09 2.04
N LEU A 166 -8.80 14.49 2.54
CA LEU A 166 -9.75 13.75 1.72
C LEU A 166 -11.06 14.50 1.48
N GLY A 167 -11.25 15.66 2.16
CA GLY A 167 -12.46 16.44 2.11
C GLY A 167 -13.45 16.14 3.24
N HIS A 168 -14.49 16.97 3.32
CA HIS A 168 -15.38 17.04 4.48
C HIS A 168 -16.68 16.25 4.31
N THR A 169 -16.81 15.41 3.30
CA THR A 169 -18.02 14.63 3.01
C THR A 169 -17.68 13.19 2.66
N ARG A 170 -18.62 12.26 2.95
CA ARG A 170 -18.48 10.86 2.53
C ARG A 170 -18.35 10.72 1.01
N GLU A 171 -18.95 11.63 0.24
CA GLU A 171 -18.82 11.65 -1.23
C GLU A 171 -17.38 11.97 -1.67
N ALA A 172 -16.74 12.98 -1.07
CA ALA A 172 -15.35 13.33 -1.37
C ALA A 172 -14.40 12.18 -0.98
N ILE A 173 -14.57 11.63 0.23
CA ILE A 173 -13.77 10.51 0.74
C ILE A 173 -14.00 9.26 -0.12
N GLY A 174 -15.23 8.99 -0.53
CA GLY A 174 -15.58 7.88 -1.42
C GLY A 174 -14.90 7.98 -2.78
N PHE A 175 -14.87 9.18 -3.37
CA PHE A 175 -14.15 9.43 -4.62
C PHE A 175 -12.65 9.10 -4.49
N GLU A 176 -11.98 9.56 -3.43
CA GLU A 176 -10.57 9.27 -3.20
C GLU A 176 -10.30 7.77 -3.00
N LYS A 177 -11.19 7.08 -2.26
CA LYS A 177 -11.05 5.64 -2.02
C LYS A 177 -11.34 4.81 -3.27
N ALA A 178 -12.32 5.21 -4.09
CA ALA A 178 -12.65 4.54 -5.34
C ALA A 178 -11.50 4.54 -6.35
N GLY A 179 -10.57 5.47 -6.25
CA GLY A 179 -9.40 5.57 -7.13
C GLY A 179 -8.43 4.39 -7.07
N ILE A 180 -8.64 3.39 -6.20
CA ILE A 180 -7.91 2.11 -6.21
C ILE A 180 -8.52 1.08 -7.18
N TYR A 181 -9.75 1.28 -7.63
CA TYR A 181 -10.41 0.40 -8.59
C TYR A 181 -9.78 0.53 -9.98
N ARG A 182 -9.85 -0.52 -10.76
CA ARG A 182 -9.31 -0.58 -12.13
C ARG A 182 -10.37 -1.12 -13.09
N SER A 183 -10.44 -0.54 -14.28
CA SER A 183 -11.35 -1.03 -15.33
C SER A 183 -11.12 -2.51 -15.63
N HIS A 184 -12.20 -3.26 -15.74
CA HIS A 184 -12.20 -4.71 -16.01
C HIS A 184 -11.53 -5.57 -14.92
N LYS A 185 -11.32 -5.03 -13.70
CA LYS A 185 -10.83 -5.78 -12.54
C LYS A 185 -11.90 -5.88 -11.46
N THR A 186 -11.72 -6.83 -10.55
CA THR A 186 -12.68 -7.04 -9.46
C THR A 186 -12.66 -5.88 -8.48
N ALA A 187 -13.82 -5.23 -8.30
CA ALA A 187 -14.04 -4.18 -7.31
C ALA A 187 -15.04 -4.66 -6.24
N ILE A 188 -14.64 -4.62 -4.98
CA ILE A 188 -15.47 -5.05 -3.85
C ILE A 188 -15.73 -3.85 -2.95
N CYS A 189 -16.99 -3.62 -2.60
CA CYS A 189 -17.40 -2.63 -1.61
C CYS A 189 -18.02 -3.33 -0.40
N GLY A 190 -17.44 -3.12 0.78
CA GLY A 190 -17.94 -3.63 2.05
C GLY A 190 -18.83 -2.63 2.82
N ASP A 191 -19.02 -1.42 2.28
CA ASP A 191 -19.92 -0.43 2.87
C ASP A 191 -21.38 -0.75 2.54
N PHE A 192 -22.25 -0.79 3.53
CA PHE A 192 -23.68 -1.09 3.34
C PHE A 192 -24.48 0.08 2.76
N ASP A 193 -23.94 1.30 2.86
CA ASP A 193 -24.51 2.52 2.31
C ASP A 193 -23.41 3.29 1.56
N PRO A 194 -22.92 2.78 0.43
CA PRO A 194 -21.81 3.38 -0.28
C PRO A 194 -22.19 4.74 -0.87
N PRO A 195 -21.30 5.75 -0.80
CA PRO A 195 -21.55 7.04 -1.43
C PRO A 195 -21.65 6.89 -2.95
N LYS A 196 -22.42 7.79 -3.57
CA LYS A 196 -22.65 7.75 -5.03
C LYS A 196 -21.38 7.88 -5.85
N SER A 197 -20.42 8.65 -5.36
CA SER A 197 -19.09 8.82 -5.99
C SER A 197 -18.36 7.49 -6.18
N LEU A 198 -18.44 6.56 -5.22
CA LEU A 198 -17.85 5.24 -5.33
C LEU A 198 -18.58 4.39 -6.39
N ILE A 199 -19.92 4.40 -6.37
CA ILE A 199 -20.73 3.64 -7.32
C ILE A 199 -20.47 4.12 -8.75
N GLN A 200 -20.49 5.43 -8.99
CA GLN A 200 -20.21 6.03 -10.29
C GLN A 200 -18.83 5.69 -10.83
N HIS A 201 -17.84 5.58 -9.95
CA HIS A 201 -16.49 5.17 -10.34
C HIS A 201 -16.41 3.70 -10.77
N CYS A 202 -17.24 2.82 -10.19
CA CYS A 202 -17.32 1.41 -10.60
C CYS A 202 -17.99 1.21 -11.97
N GLU A 203 -18.84 2.15 -12.40
CA GLU A 203 -19.61 2.08 -13.66
C GLU A 203 -18.85 2.73 -14.83
N SER A 204 -17.75 3.42 -14.58
CA SER A 204 -16.93 4.12 -15.59
C SER A 204 -15.76 3.27 -16.04
#